data_dde72af63d46ef87c455cfe9978a4b4a
#
_entry.id   dde72af63d46ef87c455cfe9978a4b4a
#
_cell.length_a   1.000
_cell.length_b   1.000
_cell.length_c   1.000
_cell.angle_alpha   90.00
_cell.angle_beta   90.00
_cell.angle_gamma   90.00
#
_symmetry.space_group_name_H-M   'P 1'
#
loop_
_entity.id
_entity.type
_entity.pdbx_description
1 polymer ?
#
loop_
_entity_poly.entity_id
_entity_poly.type
_entity_poly.pdbx_seq_one_letter_code
_entity_poly.pdbx_strand_id
1 'polypeptide(L)'
;MKEQKVVETKNLRRFIKKLEIDTYGIADMHLLKEMETGFPIDLNNFLNMFPYAIVLGAQYGKLGKKASGGKTALFLEEAAFSIMEYLEDKGYRQLIIHTEDEFDPINRLGFMSLKLLAKKAGLGWQGRSLLIISPEYGPLHRLIAILTDLPLQNNQLIKNQCDDCRKCIEACPQNALTFVGFNDHPSRREDVLDIKTCLGDNGCLVCILSCPWLKKS
;
A
#
# COMPACT_ATOMS: atom_id res chain seq x y z
N MET A 1 0.13 -25.69 -12.96
CA MET A 1 0.55 -24.39 -12.32
C MET A 1 -0.09 -23.15 -12.90
N LYS A 2 0.01 -22.85 -14.21
CA LYS A 2 -0.63 -21.62 -14.78
C LYS A 2 -2.15 -21.61 -14.63
N GLU A 3 -2.84 -22.70 -14.94
CA GLU A 3 -4.30 -22.82 -14.80
C GLU A 3 -4.76 -22.65 -13.35
N GLN A 4 -4.06 -23.25 -12.40
CA GLN A 4 -4.35 -23.12 -10.98
C GLN A 4 -4.27 -21.65 -10.52
N LYS A 5 -3.21 -20.90 -10.92
CA LYS A 5 -3.10 -19.47 -10.62
C LYS A 5 -4.30 -18.68 -11.15
N VAL A 6 -4.77 -18.97 -12.36
CA VAL A 6 -5.94 -18.29 -12.96
C VAL A 6 -7.19 -18.54 -12.13
N VAL A 7 -7.45 -19.81 -11.80
CA VAL A 7 -8.66 -20.23 -11.06
C VAL A 7 -8.65 -19.61 -9.66
N GLU A 8 -7.55 -19.76 -8.91
CA GLU A 8 -7.47 -19.25 -7.55
C GLU A 8 -7.54 -17.72 -7.53
N THR A 9 -6.89 -17.03 -8.46
CA THR A 9 -7.00 -15.57 -8.58
C THR A 9 -8.43 -15.11 -8.83
N LYS A 10 -9.17 -15.81 -9.71
CA LYS A 10 -10.58 -15.50 -10.00
C LYS A 10 -11.46 -15.71 -8.76
N ASN A 11 -11.25 -16.81 -8.03
CA ASN A 11 -12.01 -17.13 -6.82
C ASN A 11 -11.75 -16.08 -5.72
N LEU A 12 -10.47 -15.76 -5.46
CA LEU A 12 -10.09 -14.74 -4.50
C LEU A 12 -10.68 -13.36 -4.85
N ARG A 13 -10.57 -12.93 -6.11
CA ARG A 13 -11.14 -11.65 -6.57
C ARG A 13 -12.66 -11.58 -6.37
N ARG A 14 -13.37 -12.70 -6.58
CA ARG A 14 -14.81 -12.77 -6.31
C ARG A 14 -15.11 -12.65 -4.82
N PHE A 15 -14.28 -13.24 -3.97
CA PHE A 15 -14.40 -13.09 -2.53
C PHE A 15 -14.16 -11.65 -2.08
N ILE A 16 -13.02 -11.04 -2.49
CA ILE A 16 -12.67 -9.67 -2.09
C ILE A 16 -13.73 -8.64 -2.51
N LYS A 17 -14.37 -8.83 -3.67
CA LYS A 17 -15.45 -7.92 -4.12
C LYS A 17 -16.61 -7.83 -3.14
N LYS A 18 -16.85 -8.84 -2.32
CA LYS A 18 -17.92 -8.83 -1.30
C LYS A 18 -17.55 -7.99 -0.07
N LEU A 19 -16.26 -7.68 0.10
CA LEU A 19 -15.76 -6.91 1.25
C LEU A 19 -15.84 -5.39 1.03
N GLU A 20 -16.31 -4.96 -0.15
CA GLU A 20 -16.51 -3.54 -0.50
C GLU A 20 -15.26 -2.66 -0.31
N ILE A 21 -14.08 -3.24 -0.52
CA ILE A 21 -12.80 -2.52 -0.47
C ILE A 21 -12.67 -1.60 -1.68
N ASP A 22 -12.12 -0.39 -1.51
CA ASP A 22 -11.95 0.58 -2.60
C ASP A 22 -11.06 0.03 -3.71
N THR A 23 -9.90 -0.49 -3.33
CA THR A 23 -8.96 -1.07 -4.29
C THR A 23 -8.19 -2.22 -3.68
N TYR A 24 -7.84 -3.18 -4.52
CA TYR A 24 -7.00 -4.30 -4.15
C TYR A 24 -6.17 -4.78 -5.33
N GLY A 25 -5.07 -5.42 -5.02
CA GLY A 25 -4.20 -6.00 -6.03
C GLY A 25 -3.34 -7.12 -5.48
N ILE A 26 -2.65 -7.80 -6.38
CA ILE A 26 -1.80 -8.94 -6.07
C ILE A 26 -0.39 -8.61 -6.56
N ALA A 27 0.59 -8.68 -5.68
CA ALA A 27 2.00 -8.56 -6.00
C ALA A 27 2.67 -9.94 -6.04
N ASP A 28 3.59 -10.13 -6.99
CA ASP A 28 4.59 -11.18 -6.92
C ASP A 28 5.74 -10.67 -6.05
N MET A 29 5.98 -11.35 -4.92
CA MET A 29 6.97 -10.94 -3.93
C MET A 29 8.40 -11.07 -4.44
N HIS A 30 8.67 -11.92 -5.43
CA HIS A 30 9.99 -12.04 -6.05
C HIS A 30 10.42 -10.78 -6.84
N LEU A 31 9.48 -9.87 -7.13
CA LEU A 31 9.77 -8.55 -7.71
C LEU A 31 10.28 -7.53 -6.66
N LEU A 32 10.39 -7.94 -5.40
CA LEU A 32 10.78 -7.09 -4.25
C LEU A 32 12.19 -7.37 -3.74
N LYS A 33 13.07 -7.91 -4.57
CA LYS A 33 14.44 -8.33 -4.18
C LYS A 33 15.30 -7.25 -3.52
N GLU A 34 14.96 -5.98 -3.71
CA GLU A 34 15.67 -4.81 -3.17
C GLU A 34 14.87 -4.10 -2.07
N MET A 35 13.91 -4.79 -1.47
CA MET A 35 13.08 -4.16 -0.44
C MET A 35 13.87 -3.97 0.86
N GLU A 36 13.93 -2.72 1.34
CA GLU A 36 14.34 -2.46 2.71
C GLU A 36 13.25 -2.94 3.67
N THR A 37 13.63 -3.79 4.60
CA THR A 37 12.77 -4.23 5.69
C THR A 37 13.23 -3.55 6.98
N GLY A 38 12.32 -3.12 7.82
CA GLY A 38 12.62 -2.57 9.15
C GLY A 38 13.15 -3.63 10.12
N PHE A 39 13.27 -4.88 9.67
CA PHE A 39 13.67 -6.02 10.45
C PHE A 39 14.68 -6.90 9.66
N PRO A 40 15.76 -7.39 10.26
CA PRO A 40 16.72 -8.27 9.59
C PRO A 40 16.09 -9.66 9.37
N ILE A 41 15.69 -9.94 8.14
CA ILE A 41 15.17 -11.24 7.72
C ILE A 41 16.03 -11.82 6.59
N ASP A 42 16.10 -13.14 6.51
CA ASP A 42 16.53 -13.80 5.27
C ASP A 42 15.43 -13.63 4.22
N LEU A 43 15.57 -12.58 3.42
CA LEU A 43 14.57 -12.18 2.43
C LEU A 43 14.29 -13.31 1.42
N ASN A 44 15.30 -14.07 0.99
CA ASN A 44 15.10 -15.13 0.02
C ASN A 44 14.25 -16.27 0.58
N ASN A 45 14.53 -16.70 1.81
CA ASN A 45 13.73 -17.72 2.48
C ASN A 45 12.31 -17.24 2.73
N PHE A 46 12.16 -15.99 3.17
CA PHE A 46 10.86 -15.37 3.42
C PHE A 46 10.00 -15.27 2.14
N LEU A 47 10.59 -14.84 1.01
CA LEU A 47 9.90 -14.76 -0.27
C LEU A 47 9.49 -16.14 -0.81
N ASN A 48 10.26 -17.20 -0.51
CA ASN A 48 9.88 -18.57 -0.83
C ASN A 48 8.70 -19.07 0.02
N MET A 49 8.61 -18.63 1.28
CA MET A 49 7.49 -18.95 2.16
C MET A 49 6.21 -18.22 1.75
N PHE A 50 6.34 -16.97 1.32
CA PHE A 50 5.23 -16.08 0.94
C PHE A 50 5.48 -15.44 -0.43
N PRO A 51 5.30 -16.19 -1.52
CA PRO A 51 5.60 -15.70 -2.87
C PRO A 51 4.62 -14.64 -3.39
N TYR A 52 3.49 -14.42 -2.71
CA TYR A 52 2.48 -13.45 -3.12
C TYR A 52 2.03 -12.56 -1.98
N ALA A 53 1.67 -11.31 -2.31
CA ALA A 53 0.99 -10.40 -1.40
C ALA A 53 -0.36 -9.96 -1.99
N ILE A 54 -1.41 -10.06 -1.19
CA ILE A 54 -2.73 -9.47 -1.46
C ILE A 54 -2.73 -8.14 -0.74
N VAL A 55 -2.81 -7.03 -1.48
CA VAL A 55 -2.75 -5.69 -0.92
C VAL A 55 -4.11 -5.02 -1.07
N LEU A 56 -4.62 -4.48 0.03
CA LEU A 56 -5.87 -3.74 0.08
C LEU A 56 -5.56 -2.27 0.35
N GLY A 57 -6.36 -1.39 -0.24
CA GLY A 57 -6.27 0.05 -0.02
C GLY A 57 -7.63 0.67 0.21
N ALA A 58 -7.68 1.63 1.13
CA ALA A 58 -8.88 2.44 1.38
C ALA A 58 -8.55 3.92 1.27
N GLN A 59 -9.45 4.66 0.61
CA GLN A 59 -9.36 6.09 0.43
C GLN A 59 -9.75 6.81 1.73
N TYR A 60 -9.11 7.96 1.97
CA TYR A 60 -9.53 8.83 3.05
C TYR A 60 -10.96 9.33 2.81
N GLY A 61 -11.79 9.22 3.85
CA GLY A 61 -13.17 9.70 3.80
C GLY A 61 -14.19 8.72 3.25
N LYS A 62 -13.82 7.51 2.83
CA LYS A 62 -14.77 6.47 2.43
C LYS A 62 -15.86 6.21 3.47
N LEU A 63 -15.48 6.16 4.75
CA LEU A 63 -16.40 5.93 5.88
C LEU A 63 -17.06 7.21 6.38
N GLY A 64 -17.12 8.25 5.54
CA GLY A 64 -17.70 9.55 5.82
C GLY A 64 -16.67 10.65 6.16
N LYS A 65 -17.06 11.92 5.95
CA LYS A 65 -16.18 13.09 6.12
C LYS A 65 -15.54 13.24 7.51
N LYS A 66 -16.06 12.54 8.51
CA LYS A 66 -15.59 12.52 9.91
C LYS A 66 -14.87 11.22 10.28
N ALA A 67 -14.67 10.31 9.34
CA ALA A 67 -13.97 9.08 9.65
C ALA A 67 -12.51 9.37 9.97
N SER A 68 -12.08 9.00 11.16
CA SER A 68 -10.67 9.06 11.55
C SER A 68 -9.84 8.03 10.78
N GLY A 69 -8.53 8.27 10.66
CA GLY A 69 -7.62 7.28 10.11
C GLY A 69 -7.75 5.91 10.78
N GLY A 70 -8.03 5.87 12.10
CA GLY A 70 -8.26 4.64 12.85
C GLY A 70 -9.50 3.85 12.39
N LYS A 71 -10.61 4.50 12.03
CA LYS A 71 -11.77 3.78 11.47
C LYS A 71 -11.45 3.15 10.12
N THR A 72 -10.69 3.83 9.28
CA THR A 72 -10.24 3.30 8.00
C THR A 72 -9.28 2.13 8.20
N ALA A 73 -8.40 2.20 9.18
CA ALA A 73 -7.51 1.10 9.56
C ALA A 73 -8.32 -0.12 10.01
N LEU A 74 -9.25 0.05 10.95
CA LEU A 74 -10.10 -1.03 11.46
C LEU A 74 -10.90 -1.71 10.33
N PHE A 75 -11.46 -0.95 9.42
CA PHE A 75 -12.17 -1.50 8.25
C PHE A 75 -11.26 -2.39 7.38
N LEU A 76 -10.02 -1.97 7.15
CA LEU A 76 -9.04 -2.78 6.41
C LEU A 76 -8.61 -4.02 7.19
N GLU A 77 -8.44 -3.92 8.51
CA GLU A 77 -8.11 -5.06 9.37
C GLU A 77 -9.21 -6.13 9.33
N GLU A 78 -10.48 -5.75 9.47
CA GLU A 78 -11.62 -6.66 9.36
C GLU A 78 -11.66 -7.38 8.02
N ALA A 79 -11.42 -6.63 6.93
CA ALA A 79 -11.35 -7.23 5.60
C ALA A 79 -10.14 -8.17 5.43
N ALA A 80 -8.99 -7.82 6.01
CA ALA A 80 -7.81 -8.66 5.98
C ALA A 80 -8.02 -9.95 6.76
N PHE A 81 -8.62 -9.91 7.94
CA PHE A 81 -8.98 -11.11 8.70
C PHE A 81 -9.93 -12.03 7.92
N SER A 82 -10.93 -11.48 7.23
CA SER A 82 -11.83 -12.28 6.39
C SER A 82 -11.07 -12.98 5.25
N ILE A 83 -10.04 -12.33 4.67
CA ILE A 83 -9.19 -12.96 3.65
C ILE A 83 -8.29 -14.03 4.28
N MET A 84 -7.77 -13.79 5.48
CA MET A 84 -6.95 -14.77 6.19
C MET A 84 -7.76 -16.04 6.49
N GLU A 85 -8.99 -15.94 6.98
CA GLU A 85 -9.91 -17.07 7.17
C GLU A 85 -10.15 -17.83 5.85
N TYR A 86 -10.41 -17.08 4.76
CA TYR A 86 -10.56 -17.69 3.43
C TYR A 86 -9.31 -18.49 2.98
N LEU A 87 -8.11 -18.00 3.30
CA LEU A 87 -6.85 -18.69 2.97
C LEU A 87 -6.62 -19.91 3.85
N GLU A 88 -6.92 -19.79 5.16
CA GLU A 88 -6.81 -20.86 6.14
C GLU A 88 -7.74 -22.02 5.81
N ASP A 89 -9.00 -21.75 5.47
CA ASP A 89 -9.98 -22.76 5.03
C ASP A 89 -9.50 -23.56 3.81
N LYS A 90 -8.63 -22.99 3.01
CA LYS A 90 -8.01 -23.63 1.84
C LYS A 90 -6.65 -24.28 2.13
N GLY A 91 -6.16 -24.17 3.36
CA GLY A 91 -4.89 -24.73 3.80
C GLY A 91 -3.65 -23.97 3.34
N TYR A 92 -3.78 -22.68 2.97
CA TYR A 92 -2.67 -21.83 2.59
C TYR A 92 -2.13 -21.05 3.77
N ARG A 93 -0.81 -20.83 3.78
CA ARG A 93 -0.15 -19.99 4.77
C ARG A 93 -0.51 -18.52 4.55
N GLN A 94 -0.61 -17.76 5.62
CA GLN A 94 -0.85 -16.32 5.57
C GLN A 94 -0.07 -15.60 6.67
N LEU A 95 0.29 -14.35 6.38
CA LEU A 95 0.89 -13.42 7.32
C LEU A 95 0.37 -12.02 7.02
N ILE A 96 -0.19 -11.37 8.00
CA ILE A 96 -0.68 -10.00 7.87
C ILE A 96 0.45 -8.97 8.06
N ILE A 97 0.44 -7.92 7.25
CA ILE A 97 1.23 -6.70 7.43
C ILE A 97 0.24 -5.58 7.72
N HIS A 98 0.19 -5.20 8.97
CA HIS A 98 -0.80 -4.26 9.51
C HIS A 98 -0.66 -2.85 8.96
N THR A 99 -1.74 -2.06 9.02
CA THR A 99 -1.74 -0.66 8.55
C THR A 99 -0.82 0.24 9.36
N GLU A 100 -0.60 -0.06 10.62
CA GLU A 100 0.15 0.74 11.61
C GLU A 100 1.22 -0.12 12.31
N ASP A 101 1.87 -0.99 11.56
CA ASP A 101 2.93 -1.84 12.06
C ASP A 101 4.27 -1.09 12.04
N GLU A 102 4.63 -0.48 13.16
CA GLU A 102 5.87 0.29 13.32
C GLU A 102 6.87 -0.45 14.19
N PHE A 103 8.00 -0.86 13.59
CA PHE A 103 9.17 -1.41 14.31
C PHE A 103 10.18 -0.32 14.70
N ASP A 104 10.29 0.72 13.87
CA ASP A 104 11.15 1.87 14.10
C ASP A 104 10.30 3.14 14.12
N PRO A 105 9.81 3.58 15.28
CA PRO A 105 8.97 4.76 15.40
C PRO A 105 9.74 6.06 15.09
N ILE A 106 11.06 6.07 15.23
CA ILE A 106 11.90 7.26 14.95
C ILE A 106 11.95 7.52 13.44
N ASN A 107 12.21 6.45 12.67
CA ASN A 107 12.28 6.54 11.21
C ASN A 107 10.95 6.18 10.54
N ARG A 108 9.93 5.80 11.31
CA ARG A 108 8.60 5.38 10.85
C ARG A 108 8.71 4.29 9.79
N LEU A 109 9.43 3.23 10.14
CA LEU A 109 9.60 2.04 9.30
C LEU A 109 8.84 0.88 9.93
N GLY A 110 7.95 0.27 9.17
CA GLY A 110 7.30 -0.97 9.53
C GLY A 110 8.12 -2.19 9.14
N PHE A 111 7.58 -3.38 9.42
CA PHE A 111 8.19 -4.66 9.01
C PHE A 111 8.47 -4.69 7.50
N MET A 112 7.49 -4.26 6.71
CA MET A 112 7.59 -4.13 5.25
C MET A 112 6.97 -2.82 4.76
N SER A 113 7.45 -2.29 3.64
CA SER A 113 6.86 -1.11 3.01
C SER A 113 5.54 -1.44 2.32
N LEU A 114 4.40 -1.20 2.98
CA LEU A 114 3.06 -1.32 2.39
C LEU A 114 2.92 -0.50 1.09
N LYS A 115 3.60 0.63 0.99
CA LYS A 115 3.57 1.48 -0.21
C LYS A 115 4.26 0.79 -1.39
N LEU A 116 5.39 0.12 -1.15
CA LEU A 116 6.08 -0.64 -2.18
C LEU A 116 5.24 -1.86 -2.60
N LEU A 117 4.66 -2.59 -1.63
CA LEU A 117 3.74 -3.70 -1.90
C LEU A 117 2.55 -3.24 -2.75
N ALA A 118 1.90 -2.13 -2.38
CA ALA A 118 0.75 -1.58 -3.11
C ALA A 118 1.11 -1.21 -4.55
N LYS A 119 2.27 -0.60 -4.75
CA LYS A 119 2.79 -0.30 -6.09
C LYS A 119 3.02 -1.58 -6.90
N LYS A 120 3.70 -2.58 -6.35
CA LYS A 120 3.95 -3.87 -7.01
C LYS A 120 2.65 -4.68 -7.23
N ALA A 121 1.65 -4.47 -6.40
CA ALA A 121 0.30 -5.01 -6.59
C ALA A 121 -0.53 -4.25 -7.63
N GLY A 122 0.01 -3.20 -8.27
CA GLY A 122 -0.69 -2.43 -9.30
C GLY A 122 -1.86 -1.59 -8.78
N LEU A 123 -1.83 -1.17 -7.50
CA LEU A 123 -2.86 -0.27 -6.94
C LEU A 123 -2.71 1.17 -7.45
N GLY A 124 -1.51 1.54 -7.87
CA GLY A 124 -1.18 2.86 -8.32
C GLY A 124 0.32 3.07 -8.46
N TRP A 125 0.73 4.31 -8.51
CA TRP A 125 2.14 4.72 -8.53
C TRP A 125 2.51 5.48 -7.26
N GLN A 126 3.80 5.54 -6.95
CA GLN A 126 4.27 6.38 -5.86
C GLN A 126 4.31 7.84 -6.31
N GLY A 127 3.52 8.68 -5.65
CA GLY A 127 3.46 10.12 -5.94
C GLY A 127 4.60 10.91 -5.29
N ARG A 128 4.69 12.21 -5.63
CA ARG A 128 5.68 13.14 -5.07
C ARG A 128 5.56 13.34 -3.55
N SER A 129 4.42 12.99 -2.96
CA SER A 129 4.19 12.95 -1.49
C SER A 129 4.59 11.61 -0.86
N LEU A 130 5.22 10.71 -1.61
CA LEU A 130 5.52 9.32 -1.23
C LEU A 130 4.28 8.45 -0.90
N LEU A 131 3.08 8.95 -1.15
CA LEU A 131 1.84 8.18 -1.06
C LEU A 131 1.61 7.38 -2.33
N ILE A 132 0.82 6.32 -2.24
CA ILE A 132 0.34 5.60 -3.42
C ILE A 132 -0.86 6.35 -4.00
N ILE A 133 -0.79 6.67 -5.28
CA ILE A 133 -1.83 7.37 -6.02
C ILE A 133 -2.54 6.36 -6.93
N SER A 134 -3.80 6.09 -6.63
CA SER A 134 -4.65 5.26 -7.48
C SER A 134 -5.21 6.11 -8.64
N PRO A 135 -5.24 5.60 -9.89
CA PRO A 135 -5.89 6.29 -11.00
C PRO A 135 -7.38 6.53 -10.76
N GLU A 136 -8.01 5.65 -10.02
CA GLU A 136 -9.44 5.64 -9.79
C GLU A 136 -9.84 6.46 -8.56
N TYR A 137 -9.07 6.33 -7.47
CA TYR A 137 -9.42 6.89 -6.15
C TYR A 137 -8.48 8.01 -5.68
N GLY A 138 -7.33 8.22 -6.35
CA GLY A 138 -6.32 9.19 -5.93
C GLY A 138 -5.42 8.69 -4.81
N PRO A 139 -4.95 9.57 -3.89
CA PRO A 139 -4.06 9.18 -2.81
C PRO A 139 -4.74 8.18 -1.87
N LEU A 140 -4.13 7.01 -1.74
CA LEU A 140 -4.58 6.00 -0.77
C LEU A 140 -4.00 6.32 0.61
N HIS A 141 -4.89 6.50 1.57
CA HIS A 141 -4.52 6.91 2.92
C HIS A 141 -4.05 5.74 3.78
N ARG A 142 -4.73 4.60 3.68
CA ARG A 142 -4.41 3.39 4.42
C ARG A 142 -4.25 2.20 3.49
N LEU A 143 -3.31 1.36 3.85
CA LEU A 143 -2.97 0.13 3.15
C LEU A 143 -2.81 -0.97 4.17
N ILE A 144 -3.14 -2.20 3.78
CA ILE A 144 -2.85 -3.43 4.51
C ILE A 144 -2.44 -4.50 3.51
N ALA A 145 -1.64 -5.47 3.93
CA ALA A 145 -1.28 -6.57 3.06
C ALA A 145 -1.39 -7.92 3.77
N ILE A 146 -1.75 -8.94 3.04
CA ILE A 146 -1.74 -10.33 3.45
C ILE A 146 -0.77 -11.07 2.54
N LEU A 147 0.30 -11.59 3.11
CA LEU A 147 1.26 -12.43 2.42
C LEU A 147 0.75 -13.86 2.42
N THR A 148 0.97 -14.61 1.32
CA THR A 148 0.46 -15.98 1.19
C THR A 148 1.26 -16.81 0.20
N ASP A 149 1.15 -18.13 0.34
CA ASP A 149 1.64 -19.11 -0.64
C ASP A 149 0.54 -19.58 -1.60
N LEU A 150 -0.70 -19.06 -1.49
CA LEU A 150 -1.73 -19.29 -2.52
C LEU A 150 -1.19 -18.86 -3.89
N PRO A 151 -1.17 -19.77 -4.90
CA PRO A 151 -0.64 -19.43 -6.21
C PRO A 151 -1.55 -18.43 -6.94
N LEU A 152 -1.07 -17.20 -7.10
CA LEU A 152 -1.83 -16.08 -7.64
C LEU A 152 -1.19 -15.48 -8.88
N GLN A 153 -1.98 -14.79 -9.70
CA GLN A 153 -1.52 -13.94 -10.78
C GLN A 153 -1.37 -12.51 -10.27
N ASN A 154 -0.18 -11.93 -10.44
CA ASN A 154 0.07 -10.54 -10.11
C ASN A 154 -0.67 -9.57 -11.04
N ASN A 155 -0.94 -8.38 -10.54
CA ASN A 155 -1.46 -7.29 -11.33
C ASN A 155 -0.36 -6.63 -12.18
N GLN A 156 -0.75 -5.90 -13.21
CA GLN A 156 0.16 -5.05 -13.98
C GLN A 156 0.53 -3.79 -13.21
N LEU A 157 1.78 -3.34 -13.36
CA LEU A 157 2.25 -2.11 -12.76
C LEU A 157 1.68 -0.88 -13.48
N ILE A 158 1.43 0.18 -12.72
CA ILE A 158 0.95 1.46 -13.24
C ILE A 158 2.12 2.45 -13.27
N LYS A 159 2.36 3.09 -14.41
CA LYS A 159 3.39 4.11 -14.57
C LYS A 159 3.07 5.35 -13.75
N ASN A 160 4.11 6.03 -13.26
CA ASN A 160 3.97 7.31 -12.57
C ASN A 160 3.34 8.37 -13.49
N GLN A 161 2.37 9.10 -12.96
CA GLN A 161 1.63 10.15 -13.68
C GLN A 161 1.67 11.49 -12.91
N CYS A 162 2.60 11.64 -11.98
CA CYS A 162 2.79 12.92 -11.29
C CYS A 162 3.55 13.93 -12.13
N ASP A 163 4.37 13.48 -13.07
CA ASP A 163 5.23 14.32 -13.93
C ASP A 163 5.90 15.46 -13.11
N ASP A 164 5.74 16.71 -13.53
CA ASP A 164 6.25 17.90 -12.85
C ASP A 164 5.27 18.53 -11.84
N CYS A 165 4.21 17.82 -11.45
CA CYS A 165 3.23 18.30 -10.49
C CYS A 165 3.87 18.51 -9.11
N ARG A 166 3.67 19.71 -8.53
CA ARG A 166 4.22 20.15 -7.24
C ARG A 166 3.15 20.46 -6.18
N LYS A 167 1.88 20.23 -6.46
CA LYS A 167 0.77 20.71 -5.59
C LYS A 167 0.86 20.21 -4.15
N CYS A 168 1.27 18.97 -3.92
CA CYS A 168 1.44 18.44 -2.57
C CYS A 168 2.64 19.04 -1.84
N ILE A 169 3.68 19.46 -2.57
CA ILE A 169 4.89 20.09 -2.03
C ILE A 169 4.57 21.53 -1.64
N GLU A 170 4.01 22.30 -2.57
CA GLU A 170 3.63 23.70 -2.37
C GLU A 170 2.60 23.90 -1.26
N ALA A 171 1.71 22.90 -1.09
CA ALA A 171 0.69 22.94 -0.05
C ALA A 171 1.18 22.49 1.34
N CYS A 172 2.40 21.94 1.46
CA CYS A 172 2.89 21.39 2.72
C CYS A 172 3.14 22.50 3.76
N PRO A 173 2.40 22.55 4.88
CA PRO A 173 2.51 23.67 5.84
C PRO A 173 3.84 23.70 6.60
N GLN A 174 4.57 22.59 6.59
CA GLN A 174 5.86 22.43 7.25
C GLN A 174 7.03 22.42 6.27
N ASN A 175 6.79 22.58 4.98
CA ASN A 175 7.80 22.42 3.93
C ASN A 175 8.59 21.09 4.04
N ALA A 176 7.95 20.06 4.56
CA ALA A 176 8.56 18.74 4.79
C ALA A 176 8.77 17.95 3.50
N LEU A 177 8.21 18.40 2.37
CA LEU A 177 8.33 17.74 1.07
C LEU A 177 9.25 18.54 0.15
N THR A 178 10.22 17.86 -0.45
CA THR A 178 11.14 18.42 -1.45
C THR A 178 10.82 17.80 -2.83
N PHE A 179 10.91 18.62 -3.88
CA PHE A 179 10.74 18.12 -5.23
C PHE A 179 11.97 17.36 -5.70
N VAL A 180 11.78 16.07 -5.90
CA VAL A 180 12.76 15.18 -6.54
C VAL A 180 12.06 14.47 -7.70
N GLY A 181 12.66 14.56 -8.89
CA GLY A 181 12.17 13.84 -10.08
C GLY A 181 12.46 12.35 -9.97
N PHE A 182 11.42 11.51 -10.07
CA PHE A 182 11.57 10.07 -10.18
C PHE A 182 10.42 9.46 -10.99
N ASN A 183 10.71 8.39 -11.72
CA ASN A 183 9.70 7.66 -12.51
C ASN A 183 9.07 6.53 -11.74
N ASP A 184 9.85 5.84 -10.90
CA ASP A 184 9.42 4.67 -10.14
C ASP A 184 9.31 4.99 -8.66
N HIS A 185 10.44 5.28 -8.01
CA HIS A 185 10.57 5.70 -6.62
C HIS A 185 11.82 6.56 -6.49
N PRO A 186 11.96 7.40 -5.47
CA PRO A 186 13.18 8.15 -5.23
C PRO A 186 14.30 7.19 -4.80
N SER A 187 15.55 7.59 -5.06
CA SER A 187 16.72 6.81 -4.63
C SER A 187 16.79 6.69 -3.11
N ARG A 188 16.40 7.75 -2.41
CA ARG A 188 16.31 7.80 -0.95
C ARG A 188 15.04 8.53 -0.54
N ARG A 189 14.35 8.01 0.48
CA ARG A 189 13.14 8.62 1.03
C ARG A 189 13.40 10.01 1.61
N GLU A 190 14.53 10.16 2.27
CA GLU A 190 14.95 11.39 2.97
C GLU A 190 15.19 12.56 2.00
N ASP A 191 15.51 12.27 0.73
CA ASP A 191 15.65 13.31 -0.29
C ASP A 191 14.31 13.98 -0.64
N VAL A 192 13.20 13.27 -0.42
CA VAL A 192 11.83 13.73 -0.74
C VAL A 192 11.08 14.20 0.50
N LEU A 193 11.27 13.53 1.64
CA LEU A 193 10.48 13.76 2.85
C LEU A 193 11.38 13.91 4.09
N ASP A 194 11.36 15.10 4.69
CA ASP A 194 11.83 15.28 6.06
C ASP A 194 10.78 14.75 7.04
N ILE A 195 11.05 13.53 7.54
CA ILE A 195 10.11 12.83 8.40
C ILE A 195 9.97 13.47 9.78
N LYS A 196 10.99 14.20 10.23
CA LYS A 196 10.99 14.89 11.54
C LYS A 196 10.08 16.11 11.54
N THR A 197 9.99 16.77 10.40
CA THR A 197 9.16 17.98 10.22
C THR A 197 7.73 17.62 9.79
N CYS A 198 7.51 16.45 9.18
CA CYS A 198 6.21 16.03 8.69
C CYS A 198 5.21 15.76 9.84
N LEU A 199 4.06 16.42 9.81
CA LEU A 199 2.97 16.26 10.78
C LEU A 199 1.99 15.15 10.45
N GLY A 200 2.34 14.22 9.52
CA GLY A 200 1.42 13.17 9.04
C GLY A 200 0.78 12.37 10.16
N ASP A 201 1.55 11.92 11.15
CA ASP A 201 1.05 11.11 12.27
C ASP A 201 0.20 11.91 13.27
N ASN A 202 0.30 13.24 13.22
CA ASN A 202 -0.55 14.15 13.98
C ASN A 202 -1.83 14.53 13.21
N GLY A 203 -2.20 13.73 12.19
CA GLY A 203 -3.44 13.91 11.45
C GLY A 203 -3.39 14.94 10.32
N CYS A 204 -2.20 15.39 9.89
CA CYS A 204 -2.06 16.27 8.73
C CYS A 204 -2.36 15.52 7.43
N LEU A 205 -3.31 16.05 6.64
CA LEU A 205 -3.78 15.47 5.38
C LEU A 205 -3.60 16.41 4.18
N VAL A 206 -2.86 17.51 4.34
CA VAL A 206 -2.80 18.59 3.34
C VAL A 206 -2.27 18.08 2.00
N CYS A 207 -1.22 17.26 1.98
CA CYS A 207 -0.68 16.68 0.75
C CYS A 207 -1.67 15.72 0.05
N ILE A 208 -2.56 15.08 0.79
CA ILE A 208 -3.65 14.24 0.26
C ILE A 208 -4.70 15.13 -0.37
N LEU A 209 -5.18 16.13 0.38
CA LEU A 209 -6.28 17.02 -0.02
C LEU A 209 -5.91 17.93 -1.20
N SER A 210 -4.62 18.27 -1.36
CA SER A 210 -4.13 19.07 -2.48
C SER A 210 -3.86 18.27 -3.76
N CYS A 211 -3.91 16.93 -3.68
CA CYS A 211 -3.61 16.08 -4.83
C CYS A 211 -4.71 16.20 -5.90
N PRO A 212 -4.35 16.50 -7.19
CA PRO A 212 -5.34 16.61 -8.26
C PRO A 212 -6.02 15.28 -8.60
N TRP A 213 -5.43 14.18 -8.20
CA TRP A 213 -6.00 12.83 -8.37
C TRP A 213 -7.01 12.45 -7.29
N LEU A 214 -7.10 13.24 -6.21
CA LEU A 214 -8.11 12.99 -5.18
C LEU A 214 -9.50 13.18 -5.76
N LYS A 215 -10.25 12.10 -5.90
CA LYS A 215 -11.65 12.16 -6.28
C LYS A 215 -12.49 12.50 -5.04
N LYS A 216 -13.25 13.58 -5.12
CA LYS A 216 -14.24 13.92 -4.10
C LYS A 216 -15.42 12.97 -4.29
N SER A 217 -15.60 12.07 -3.33
CA SER A 217 -16.83 11.26 -3.19
C SER A 217 -18.03 12.14 -2.82
#